data_30cd381c4a1248295e3cde912f3fec25
#
_entry.id   30cd381c4a1248295e3cde912f3fec25
#
_cell.length_a   1.000
_cell.length_b   1.000
_cell.length_c   1.000
_cell.angle_alpha   90.00
_cell.angle_beta   90.00
_cell.angle_gamma   90.00
#
_symmetry.space_group_name_H-M   'P 1'
#
loop_
_entity.id
_entity.type
_entity.pdbx_description
1 polymer ?
#
loop_
_entity_poly.entity_id
_entity_poly.type
_entity_poly.pdbx_seq_one_letter_code
_entity_poly.pdbx_strand_id
1 'polypeptide(L)'
;MRAVGIGTITDSLAAIKYNVFDEKKFTMEDLIEAMEANFEGHEMIANLVRNKTPKYGNDDDYADDIMKDVFNFYQKTVTGRPNMKGGTYRINMLPTTCHVYFGEVMNASPNGRLAQKPVSEGISPEKGADVNGPTAVIKSCSKMDHLRTGGTLLNQKFTPSVVKGEEGLDNMANLVRSYFNMDGHHIQFNVIDRETLIKAQQNPDEYKDLIVRVAGYSDHFRNLSKALQ
;
A
#
# COMPACT_ATOMS: atom_id res chain seq x y z
N MET A 1 2.68 3.07 18.51
CA MET A 1 1.77 3.90 17.70
C MET A 1 1.70 3.28 16.30
N ARG A 2 0.49 3.13 15.72
CA ARG A 2 0.32 2.49 14.40
C ARG A 2 0.30 3.53 13.30
N ALA A 3 0.95 3.26 12.17
CA ALA A 3 0.85 4.07 10.96
C ALA A 3 0.08 3.32 9.87
N VAL A 4 -0.56 4.06 8.99
CA VAL A 4 -1.32 3.58 7.85
C VAL A 4 -1.14 4.55 6.68
N GLY A 5 -1.14 4.05 5.45
CA GLY A 5 -1.11 4.89 4.27
C GLY A 5 0.28 5.35 3.83
N ILE A 6 1.36 4.62 4.17
CA ILE A 6 2.71 5.04 3.76
C ILE A 6 2.88 5.08 2.24
N GLY A 7 2.30 4.14 1.50
CA GLY A 7 2.29 4.18 0.04
C GLY A 7 1.51 5.38 -0.49
N THR A 8 0.34 5.66 0.08
CA THR A 8 -0.49 6.80 -0.33
C THR A 8 0.23 8.14 -0.12
N ILE A 9 0.85 8.36 1.06
CA ILE A 9 1.57 9.61 1.32
C ILE A 9 2.83 9.73 0.46
N THR A 10 3.57 8.65 0.28
CA THR A 10 4.75 8.62 -0.58
C THR A 10 4.40 8.99 -2.02
N ASP A 11 3.40 8.33 -2.59
CA ASP A 11 2.95 8.60 -3.96
C ASP A 11 2.35 10.00 -4.11
N SER A 12 1.71 10.52 -3.05
CA SER A 12 1.19 11.89 -3.05
C SER A 12 2.31 12.93 -3.06
N LEU A 13 3.33 12.74 -2.25
CA LEU A 13 4.50 13.63 -2.25
C LEU A 13 5.30 13.51 -3.55
N ALA A 14 5.44 12.29 -4.10
CA ALA A 14 6.05 12.07 -5.40
C ALA A 14 5.26 12.79 -6.52
N ALA A 15 3.93 12.74 -6.49
CA ALA A 15 3.08 13.40 -7.47
C ALA A 15 3.25 14.93 -7.43
N ILE A 16 3.26 15.52 -6.24
CA ILE A 16 3.49 16.95 -6.05
C ILE A 16 4.90 17.32 -6.53
N LYS A 17 5.93 16.65 -5.98
CA LYS A 17 7.33 16.96 -6.29
C LYS A 17 7.59 16.84 -7.79
N TYR A 18 7.24 15.74 -8.39
CA TYR A 18 7.51 15.46 -9.80
C TYR A 18 6.76 16.38 -10.75
N ASN A 19 5.44 16.50 -10.59
CA ASN A 19 4.64 17.21 -11.60
C ASN A 19 4.57 18.72 -11.38
N VAL A 20 4.59 19.19 -10.11
CA VAL A 20 4.47 20.62 -9.81
C VAL A 20 5.84 21.30 -9.80
N PHE A 21 6.84 20.69 -9.12
CA PHE A 21 8.12 21.35 -8.89
C PHE A 21 9.19 20.99 -9.92
N ASP A 22 9.37 19.69 -10.23
CA ASP A 22 10.46 19.25 -11.09
C ASP A 22 10.08 19.44 -12.58
N GLU A 23 8.96 18.85 -13.01
CA GLU A 23 8.53 18.85 -14.42
C GLU A 23 7.58 20.00 -14.80
N LYS A 24 7.00 20.68 -13.81
CA LYS A 24 6.11 21.84 -13.97
C LYS A 24 4.98 21.60 -14.99
N LYS A 25 4.34 20.43 -14.91
CA LYS A 25 3.26 20.01 -15.81
C LYS A 25 1.93 20.70 -15.53
N PHE A 26 1.71 21.07 -14.27
CA PHE A 26 0.57 21.84 -13.78
C PHE A 26 0.96 22.54 -12.46
N THR A 27 0.16 23.49 -12.03
CA THR A 27 0.41 24.25 -10.80
C THR A 27 -0.12 23.51 -9.56
N MET A 28 0.23 23.98 -8.37
CA MET A 28 -0.36 23.48 -7.14
C MET A 28 -1.87 23.78 -7.07
N GLU A 29 -2.26 24.94 -7.56
CA GLU A 29 -3.66 25.38 -7.65
C GLU A 29 -4.48 24.43 -8.53
N ASP A 30 -3.97 24.07 -9.72
CA ASP A 30 -4.61 23.10 -10.62
C ASP A 30 -4.80 21.74 -9.94
N LEU A 31 -3.81 21.29 -9.16
CA LEU A 31 -3.90 20.03 -8.42
C LEU A 31 -4.95 20.08 -7.31
N ILE A 32 -5.01 21.20 -6.58
CA ILE A 32 -5.98 21.40 -5.49
C ILE A 32 -7.39 21.39 -6.09
N GLU A 33 -7.63 22.15 -7.17
CA GLU A 33 -8.92 22.18 -7.87
C GLU A 33 -9.34 20.79 -8.36
N ALA A 34 -8.40 20.04 -8.96
CA ALA A 34 -8.66 18.66 -9.39
C ALA A 34 -9.03 17.74 -8.23
N MET A 35 -8.37 17.88 -7.07
CA MET A 35 -8.71 17.07 -5.87
C MET A 35 -10.06 17.46 -5.27
N GLU A 36 -10.40 18.76 -5.23
CA GLU A 36 -11.70 19.24 -4.75
C GLU A 36 -12.84 18.73 -5.63
N ALA A 37 -12.62 18.68 -6.95
CA ALA A 37 -13.54 18.07 -7.91
C ALA A 37 -13.50 16.53 -7.93
N ASN A 38 -12.75 15.88 -7.02
CA ASN A 38 -12.53 14.43 -7.03
C ASN A 38 -12.03 13.90 -8.39
N PHE A 39 -11.25 14.73 -9.08
CA PHE A 39 -10.71 14.57 -10.44
C PHE A 39 -11.75 14.54 -11.57
N GLU A 40 -13.01 14.84 -11.30
CA GLU A 40 -14.04 14.98 -12.35
C GLU A 40 -13.76 16.23 -13.18
N GLY A 41 -13.66 16.07 -14.52
CA GLY A 41 -13.28 17.16 -15.43
C GLY A 41 -11.77 17.47 -15.47
N HIS A 42 -10.94 16.75 -14.69
CA HIS A 42 -9.49 16.94 -14.63
C HIS A 42 -8.75 15.64 -15.02
N GLU A 43 -9.22 14.93 -16.05
CA GLU A 43 -8.73 13.61 -16.46
C GLU A 43 -7.25 13.62 -16.85
N MET A 44 -6.75 14.75 -17.40
CA MET A 44 -5.35 14.92 -17.75
C MET A 44 -4.46 14.87 -16.48
N ILE A 45 -4.82 15.65 -15.46
CA ILE A 45 -4.10 15.65 -14.17
C ILE A 45 -4.20 14.26 -13.51
N ALA A 46 -5.42 13.69 -13.48
CA ALA A 46 -5.64 12.36 -12.95
C ALA A 46 -4.75 11.29 -13.62
N ASN A 47 -4.63 11.34 -14.96
CA ASN A 47 -3.77 10.42 -15.69
C ASN A 47 -2.28 10.65 -15.40
N LEU A 48 -1.82 11.88 -15.31
CA LEU A 48 -0.44 12.20 -14.98
C LEU A 48 -0.06 11.67 -13.59
N VAL A 49 -0.86 11.99 -12.57
CA VAL A 49 -0.56 11.59 -11.20
C VAL A 49 -0.74 10.09 -10.96
N ARG A 50 -1.63 9.40 -11.66
CA ARG A 50 -1.85 7.95 -11.52
C ARG A 50 -0.86 7.11 -12.30
N ASN A 51 -0.58 7.50 -13.56
CA ASN A 51 0.05 6.60 -14.53
C ASN A 51 1.41 7.08 -15.05
N LYS A 52 1.80 8.34 -14.80
CA LYS A 52 3.01 8.95 -15.37
C LYS A 52 3.97 9.51 -14.32
N THR A 53 3.68 9.31 -13.07
CA THR A 53 4.50 9.73 -11.93
C THR A 53 5.20 8.53 -11.34
N PRO A 54 6.47 8.62 -10.91
CA PRO A 54 7.15 7.57 -10.14
C PRO A 54 6.33 7.14 -8.93
N LYS A 55 6.25 5.84 -8.67
CA LYS A 55 5.43 5.25 -7.62
C LYS A 55 6.23 4.30 -6.73
N TYR A 56 5.96 4.36 -5.45
CA TYR A 56 6.46 3.42 -4.48
C TYR A 56 6.00 1.98 -4.80
N GLY A 57 6.90 1.02 -4.63
CA GLY A 57 6.64 -0.39 -4.93
C GLY A 57 7.12 -0.84 -6.31
N ASN A 58 7.86 0.01 -7.04
CA ASN A 58 8.35 -0.28 -8.38
C ASN A 58 9.89 -0.33 -8.48
N ASP A 59 10.59 -0.37 -7.33
CA ASP A 59 12.05 -0.28 -7.24
C ASP A 59 12.59 1.00 -7.92
N ASP A 60 11.85 2.10 -7.75
CA ASP A 60 12.17 3.43 -8.29
C ASP A 60 12.66 4.33 -7.15
N ASP A 61 13.94 4.68 -7.16
CA ASP A 61 14.59 5.45 -6.11
C ASP A 61 13.97 6.84 -5.93
N TYR A 62 13.36 7.42 -6.97
CA TYR A 62 12.67 8.70 -6.84
C TYR A 62 11.52 8.64 -5.82
N ALA A 63 10.70 7.61 -5.89
CA ALA A 63 9.58 7.42 -4.95
C ALA A 63 10.07 6.78 -3.64
N ASP A 64 10.99 5.82 -3.73
CA ASP A 64 11.46 5.06 -2.56
C ASP A 64 12.27 5.93 -1.59
N ASP A 65 13.02 6.94 -2.07
CA ASP A 65 13.69 7.90 -1.20
C ASP A 65 12.70 8.80 -0.46
N ILE A 66 11.61 9.21 -1.11
CA ILE A 66 10.51 9.92 -0.43
C ILE A 66 9.90 9.03 0.66
N MET A 67 9.69 7.76 0.38
CA MET A 67 9.19 6.80 1.39
C MET A 67 10.13 6.72 2.59
N LYS A 68 11.45 6.63 2.36
CA LYS A 68 12.46 6.60 3.43
C LYS A 68 12.41 7.87 4.28
N ASP A 69 12.27 9.04 3.65
CA ASP A 69 12.19 10.32 4.36
C ASP A 69 10.93 10.39 5.23
N VAL A 70 9.76 10.01 4.69
CA VAL A 70 8.51 9.94 5.44
C VAL A 70 8.62 8.98 6.63
N PHE A 71 9.16 7.79 6.41
CA PHE A 71 9.37 6.80 7.45
C PHE A 71 10.31 7.31 8.55
N ASN A 72 11.45 7.87 8.17
CA ASN A 72 12.43 8.41 9.12
C ASN A 72 11.88 9.58 9.93
N PHE A 73 11.14 10.48 9.29
CA PHE A 73 10.46 11.58 9.97
C PHE A 73 9.46 11.06 11.01
N TYR A 74 8.61 10.10 10.63
CA TYR A 74 7.64 9.50 11.53
C TYR A 74 8.31 8.78 12.70
N GLN A 75 9.32 7.98 12.41
CA GLN A 75 10.09 7.24 13.41
C GLN A 75 10.75 8.20 14.42
N LYS A 76 11.45 9.22 13.95
CA LYS A 76 12.11 10.24 14.78
C LYS A 76 11.10 11.04 15.61
N THR A 77 9.93 11.30 15.06
CA THR A 77 8.89 12.11 15.73
C THR A 77 8.22 11.35 16.87
N VAL A 78 8.02 10.02 16.73
CA VAL A 78 7.21 9.23 17.66
C VAL A 78 8.04 8.42 18.63
N THR A 79 9.11 7.77 18.14
CA THR A 79 9.88 6.81 18.95
C THR A 79 10.58 7.49 20.12
N GLY A 80 10.49 6.86 21.29
CA GLY A 80 11.15 7.34 22.51
C GLY A 80 10.35 8.39 23.29
N ARG A 81 9.26 8.94 22.76
CA ARG A 81 8.41 9.85 23.54
C ARG A 81 7.79 9.12 24.73
N PRO A 82 7.74 9.75 25.91
CA PRO A 82 7.16 9.14 27.09
C PRO A 82 5.66 8.92 26.91
N ASN A 83 5.14 7.84 27.46
CA ASN A 83 3.70 7.57 27.52
C ASN A 83 3.18 7.66 28.97
N MET A 84 1.86 7.67 29.13
CA MET A 84 1.20 7.84 30.44
C MET A 84 1.46 6.69 31.43
N LYS A 85 2.01 5.55 30.97
CA LYS A 85 2.28 4.37 31.82
C LYS A 85 3.76 4.26 32.21
N GLY A 86 4.59 5.31 32.02
CA GLY A 86 6.00 5.34 32.36
C GLY A 86 6.92 4.63 31.35
N GLY A 87 6.41 4.16 30.23
CA GLY A 87 7.19 3.65 29.13
C GLY A 87 7.32 4.67 27.99
N THR A 88 7.77 4.22 26.81
CA THR A 88 7.93 5.06 25.63
C THR A 88 7.11 4.54 24.45
N TYR A 89 6.77 5.45 23.53
CA TYR A 89 6.15 5.07 22.26
C TYR A 89 7.17 4.43 21.31
N ARG A 90 6.70 3.47 20.54
CA ARG A 90 7.37 2.89 19.37
C ARG A 90 6.41 2.91 18.19
N ILE A 91 6.95 3.01 16.98
CA ILE A 91 6.13 2.92 15.77
C ILE A 91 5.86 1.47 15.39
N ASN A 92 4.74 1.26 14.71
CA ASN A 92 4.33 -0.03 14.17
C ASN A 92 3.60 0.21 12.86
N MET A 93 3.92 -0.58 11.83
CA MET A 93 3.37 -0.48 10.47
C MET A 93 2.40 -1.64 10.18
N LEU A 94 1.63 -2.03 11.20
CA LEU A 94 0.63 -3.10 11.17
C LEU A 94 -0.77 -2.52 11.47
N PRO A 95 -1.39 -1.81 10.53
CA PRO A 95 -2.63 -1.07 10.78
C PRO A 95 -3.88 -1.95 10.86
N THR A 96 -3.79 -3.25 10.54
CA THR A 96 -4.94 -4.15 10.35
C THR A 96 -5.86 -3.64 9.21
N THR A 97 -7.12 -3.31 9.49
CA THR A 97 -8.10 -2.81 8.52
C THR A 97 -8.32 -1.29 8.56
N CYS A 98 -7.51 -0.57 9.35
CA CYS A 98 -7.68 0.88 9.53
C CYS A 98 -7.53 1.69 8.23
N HIS A 99 -6.83 1.16 7.22
CA HIS A 99 -6.67 1.80 5.92
C HIS A 99 -8.02 2.07 5.22
N VAL A 100 -9.01 1.21 5.42
CA VAL A 100 -10.38 1.41 4.91
C VAL A 100 -11.03 2.57 5.65
N TYR A 101 -11.07 2.51 6.98
CA TYR A 101 -11.69 3.54 7.82
C TYR A 101 -11.09 4.93 7.59
N PHE A 102 -9.76 5.04 7.54
CA PHE A 102 -9.13 6.32 7.25
C PHE A 102 -9.43 6.80 5.83
N GLY A 103 -9.50 5.90 4.87
CA GLY A 103 -9.88 6.25 3.50
C GLY A 103 -11.30 6.81 3.41
N GLU A 104 -12.25 6.24 4.14
CA GLU A 104 -13.66 6.67 4.16
C GLU A 104 -13.84 8.12 4.62
N VAL A 105 -12.99 8.63 5.50
CA VAL A 105 -13.06 10.01 6.03
C VAL A 105 -12.13 10.98 5.32
N MET A 106 -11.37 10.53 4.33
CA MET A 106 -10.42 11.36 3.57
C MET A 106 -10.97 11.74 2.20
N ASN A 107 -10.76 13.00 1.83
CA ASN A 107 -10.97 13.49 0.47
C ASN A 107 -9.96 12.89 -0.52
N ALA A 108 -10.08 13.24 -1.80
CA ALA A 108 -9.11 12.87 -2.83
C ALA A 108 -7.68 13.28 -2.44
N SER A 109 -6.68 12.56 -2.94
CA SER A 109 -5.28 12.82 -2.60
C SER A 109 -4.41 13.01 -3.84
N PRO A 110 -3.26 13.71 -3.73
CA PRO A 110 -2.42 14.11 -4.86
C PRO A 110 -1.94 12.97 -5.75
N ASN A 111 -1.88 11.74 -5.24
CA ASN A 111 -1.53 10.55 -6.04
C ASN A 111 -2.65 10.08 -6.98
N GLY A 112 -3.79 10.76 -6.99
CA GLY A 112 -4.96 10.42 -7.81
C GLY A 112 -5.95 9.46 -7.14
N ARG A 113 -5.77 9.12 -5.84
CA ARG A 113 -6.78 8.37 -5.07
C ARG A 113 -8.04 9.21 -4.93
N LEU A 114 -9.17 8.63 -5.23
CA LEU A 114 -10.48 9.31 -5.10
C LEU A 114 -10.90 9.44 -3.63
N ALA A 115 -11.77 10.40 -3.37
CA ALA A 115 -12.40 10.56 -2.06
C ALA A 115 -13.05 9.26 -1.58
N GLN A 116 -12.99 9.01 -0.28
CA GLN A 116 -13.59 7.87 0.40
C GLN A 116 -13.05 6.48 -0.05
N LYS A 117 -12.00 6.42 -0.85
CA LYS A 117 -11.33 5.16 -1.19
C LYS A 117 -10.27 4.83 -0.12
N PRO A 118 -10.06 3.54 0.19
CA PRO A 118 -9.03 3.12 1.12
C PRO A 118 -7.66 3.73 0.79
N VAL A 119 -6.87 4.04 1.81
CA VAL A 119 -5.44 4.35 1.65
C VAL A 119 -4.63 3.06 1.60
N SER A 120 -3.35 3.14 1.29
CA SER A 120 -2.47 1.96 1.28
C SER A 120 -2.40 1.31 2.67
N GLU A 121 -2.27 -0.02 2.69
CA GLU A 121 -2.22 -0.79 3.92
C GLU A 121 -0.79 -1.16 4.33
N GLY A 122 -0.52 -1.24 5.62
CA GLY A 122 0.80 -1.66 6.11
C GLY A 122 1.93 -0.87 5.49
N ILE A 123 2.87 -1.60 4.91
CA ILE A 123 3.93 -1.04 4.09
C ILE A 123 3.73 -1.33 2.59
N SER A 124 2.58 -1.86 2.22
CA SER A 124 2.26 -2.17 0.82
C SER A 124 2.15 -0.89 -0.01
N PRO A 125 2.48 -0.97 -1.30
CA PRO A 125 2.20 0.12 -2.25
C PRO A 125 0.72 0.50 -2.29
N GLU A 126 0.40 1.65 -2.85
CA GLU A 126 -0.98 2.02 -3.16
C GLU A 126 -1.57 1.00 -4.15
N LYS A 127 -2.86 0.69 -3.99
CA LYS A 127 -3.54 -0.32 -4.79
C LYS A 127 -3.45 -0.02 -6.28
N GLY A 128 -2.79 -0.91 -7.03
CA GLY A 128 -2.59 -0.79 -8.48
C GLY A 128 -1.43 0.12 -8.89
N ALA A 129 -0.60 0.59 -7.95
CA ALA A 129 0.58 1.39 -8.25
C ALA A 129 1.82 0.52 -8.58
N ASP A 130 1.83 -0.72 -8.12
CA ASP A 130 2.92 -1.70 -8.22
C ASP A 130 2.89 -2.44 -9.58
N VAL A 131 3.34 -1.78 -10.63
CA VAL A 131 3.27 -2.29 -12.01
C VAL A 131 4.50 -3.10 -12.45
N ASN A 132 5.61 -3.04 -11.70
CA ASN A 132 6.87 -3.70 -12.02
C ASN A 132 7.02 -5.10 -11.38
N GLY A 133 5.93 -5.62 -10.82
CA GLY A 133 5.85 -6.97 -10.28
C GLY A 133 6.38 -7.14 -8.85
N PRO A 134 6.23 -8.36 -8.29
CA PRO A 134 6.43 -8.60 -6.85
C PRO A 134 7.88 -8.42 -6.38
N THR A 135 8.85 -8.67 -7.25
CA THR A 135 10.27 -8.46 -6.92
C THR A 135 10.58 -6.98 -6.72
N ALA A 136 10.02 -6.09 -7.55
CA ALA A 136 10.17 -4.65 -7.38
C ALA A 136 9.50 -4.18 -6.07
N VAL A 137 8.34 -4.74 -5.73
CA VAL A 137 7.65 -4.45 -4.47
C VAL A 137 8.52 -4.78 -3.26
N ILE A 138 9.09 -6.01 -3.18
CA ILE A 138 9.92 -6.37 -2.03
C ILE A 138 11.19 -5.54 -1.93
N LYS A 139 11.79 -5.13 -3.05
CA LYS A 139 12.94 -4.23 -3.06
C LYS A 139 12.59 -2.84 -2.54
N SER A 140 11.52 -2.21 -3.02
CA SER A 140 11.04 -0.93 -2.51
C SER A 140 10.74 -1.00 -1.00
N CYS A 141 10.02 -2.03 -0.56
CA CYS A 141 9.67 -2.21 0.84
C CYS A 141 10.90 -2.44 1.74
N SER A 142 11.93 -3.12 1.23
CA SER A 142 13.16 -3.40 1.98
C SER A 142 14.06 -2.20 2.17
N LYS A 143 13.83 -1.10 1.45
CA LYS A 143 14.55 0.17 1.66
C LYS A 143 14.13 0.88 2.97
N MET A 144 13.04 0.43 3.59
CA MET A 144 12.64 0.86 4.93
C MET A 144 13.43 0.11 6.00
N ASP A 145 13.84 0.78 7.06
CA ASP A 145 14.49 0.14 8.22
C ASP A 145 13.45 -0.55 9.10
N HIS A 146 13.19 -1.81 8.81
CA HIS A 146 12.19 -2.63 9.53
C HIS A 146 12.54 -2.82 11.01
N LEU A 147 13.83 -2.89 11.35
CA LEU A 147 14.32 -3.16 12.71
C LEU A 147 13.98 -2.02 13.69
N ARG A 148 13.75 -0.81 13.18
CA ARG A 148 13.35 0.35 13.97
C ARG A 148 11.86 0.42 14.26
N THR A 149 11.11 -0.60 13.89
CA THR A 149 9.66 -0.69 14.10
C THR A 149 9.30 -1.81 15.09
N GLY A 150 8.08 -1.81 15.57
CA GLY A 150 7.47 -2.94 16.31
C GLY A 150 6.85 -3.98 15.39
N GLY A 151 7.05 -3.87 14.08
CA GLY A 151 6.57 -4.76 13.04
C GLY A 151 6.05 -4.00 11.81
N THR A 152 6.26 -4.62 10.65
CA THR A 152 5.76 -4.16 9.34
C THR A 152 4.92 -5.26 8.72
N LEU A 153 3.97 -4.92 7.89
CA LEU A 153 3.12 -5.86 7.18
C LEU A 153 3.15 -5.54 5.68
N LEU A 154 3.63 -6.49 4.89
CA LEU A 154 3.54 -6.47 3.44
C LEU A 154 2.52 -7.49 2.96
N ASN A 155 1.48 -7.03 2.25
CA ASN A 155 0.52 -7.87 1.56
C ASN A 155 0.88 -7.97 0.08
N GLN A 156 0.91 -9.20 -0.44
CA GLN A 156 1.01 -9.45 -1.87
C GLN A 156 -0.11 -10.38 -2.34
N LYS A 157 -0.55 -10.15 -3.57
CA LYS A 157 -1.60 -10.95 -4.20
C LYS A 157 -1.05 -11.58 -5.47
N PHE A 158 -1.23 -12.89 -5.58
CA PHE A 158 -0.87 -13.65 -6.77
C PHE A 158 -2.10 -14.31 -7.41
N THR A 159 -2.10 -14.38 -8.73
CA THR A 159 -3.01 -15.30 -9.41
C THR A 159 -2.50 -16.73 -9.22
N PRO A 160 -3.39 -17.75 -9.09
CA PRO A 160 -2.97 -19.13 -8.90
C PRO A 160 -2.01 -19.65 -9.99
N SER A 161 -2.12 -19.14 -11.21
CA SER A 161 -1.24 -19.52 -12.34
C SER A 161 0.24 -19.18 -12.11
N VAL A 162 0.54 -18.12 -11.38
CA VAL A 162 1.92 -17.65 -11.11
C VAL A 162 2.67 -18.58 -10.16
N VAL A 163 1.97 -19.25 -9.26
CA VAL A 163 2.54 -20.16 -8.24
C VAL A 163 2.30 -21.63 -8.57
N LYS A 164 1.90 -21.93 -9.82
CA LYS A 164 1.58 -23.29 -10.26
C LYS A 164 2.85 -24.05 -10.64
N GLY A 165 2.92 -25.35 -10.25
CA GLY A 165 4.04 -26.25 -10.55
C GLY A 165 5.28 -25.97 -9.71
N GLU A 166 6.34 -26.74 -9.94
CA GLU A 166 7.60 -26.63 -9.16
C GLU A 166 8.27 -25.28 -9.36
N GLU A 167 8.36 -24.81 -10.61
CA GLU A 167 8.96 -23.52 -10.93
C GLU A 167 8.24 -22.35 -10.24
N GLY A 168 6.90 -22.35 -10.25
CA GLY A 168 6.12 -21.31 -9.56
C GLY A 168 6.33 -21.31 -8.04
N LEU A 169 6.42 -22.49 -7.44
CA LEU A 169 6.72 -22.65 -6.02
C LEU A 169 8.15 -22.23 -5.67
N ASP A 170 9.12 -22.58 -6.51
CA ASP A 170 10.52 -22.17 -6.32
C ASP A 170 10.67 -20.66 -6.44
N ASN A 171 10.02 -20.03 -7.42
CA ASN A 171 10.01 -18.57 -7.57
C ASN A 171 9.41 -17.88 -6.35
N MET A 172 8.32 -18.40 -5.81
CA MET A 172 7.72 -17.87 -4.59
C MET A 172 8.64 -18.06 -3.36
N ALA A 173 9.25 -19.23 -3.22
CA ALA A 173 10.21 -19.50 -2.15
C ALA A 173 11.43 -18.56 -2.22
N ASN A 174 11.94 -18.32 -3.43
CA ASN A 174 13.06 -17.40 -3.65
C ASN A 174 12.66 -15.94 -3.37
N LEU A 175 11.45 -15.53 -3.72
CA LEU A 175 10.92 -14.20 -3.39
C LEU A 175 10.88 -13.99 -1.87
N VAL A 176 10.34 -14.96 -1.12
CA VAL A 176 10.26 -14.92 0.34
C VAL A 176 11.66 -14.86 0.97
N ARG A 177 12.59 -15.74 0.54
CA ARG A 177 13.97 -15.72 1.03
C ARG A 177 14.67 -14.40 0.74
N SER A 178 14.49 -13.85 -0.46
CA SER A 178 15.08 -12.57 -0.86
C SER A 178 14.57 -11.44 0.02
N TYR A 179 13.26 -11.40 0.31
CA TYR A 179 12.68 -10.39 1.17
C TYR A 179 13.27 -10.42 2.60
N PHE A 180 13.38 -11.61 3.19
CA PHE A 180 13.97 -11.75 4.54
C PHE A 180 15.48 -11.52 4.55
N ASN A 181 16.20 -11.85 3.48
CA ASN A 181 17.62 -11.51 3.34
C ASN A 181 17.87 -10.00 3.22
N MET A 182 16.85 -9.22 2.84
CA MET A 182 16.87 -7.76 2.81
C MET A 182 16.24 -7.14 4.08
N ASP A 183 16.27 -7.86 5.20
CA ASP A 183 15.71 -7.43 6.50
C ASP A 183 14.19 -7.20 6.54
N GLY A 184 13.44 -7.74 5.59
CA GLY A 184 11.98 -7.71 5.63
C GLY A 184 11.44 -8.44 6.87
N HIS A 185 10.39 -7.89 7.49
CA HIS A 185 9.87 -8.41 8.76
C HIS A 185 8.73 -9.42 8.59
N HIS A 186 7.78 -9.13 7.73
CA HIS A 186 6.58 -9.94 7.56
C HIS A 186 6.02 -9.74 6.15
N ILE A 187 5.72 -10.84 5.52
CA ILE A 187 5.04 -10.89 4.22
C ILE A 187 3.90 -11.89 4.28
N GLN A 188 2.77 -11.57 3.70
CA GLN A 188 1.64 -12.48 3.56
C GLN A 188 1.08 -12.43 2.15
N PHE A 189 0.45 -13.54 1.75
CA PHE A 189 -0.03 -13.75 0.39
C PHE A 189 -1.51 -14.10 0.36
N ASN A 190 -2.20 -13.57 -0.66
CA ASN A 190 -3.45 -14.11 -1.15
C ASN A 190 -3.21 -14.69 -2.54
N VAL A 191 -3.46 -15.99 -2.70
CA VAL A 191 -3.33 -16.68 -3.99
C VAL A 191 -4.74 -16.96 -4.50
N ILE A 192 -5.31 -15.98 -5.17
CA ILE A 192 -6.70 -16.02 -5.63
C ILE A 192 -6.86 -15.13 -6.87
N ASP A 193 -7.66 -15.57 -7.81
CA ASP A 193 -7.96 -14.76 -8.99
C ASP A 193 -9.14 -13.78 -8.74
N ARG A 194 -9.13 -12.70 -9.54
CA ARG A 194 -10.12 -11.63 -9.44
C ARG A 194 -11.54 -12.14 -9.76
N GLU A 195 -11.66 -13.06 -10.70
CA GLU A 195 -12.98 -13.58 -11.13
C GLU A 195 -13.65 -14.36 -9.99
N THR A 196 -12.88 -15.17 -9.27
CA THR A 196 -13.38 -15.89 -8.08
C THR A 196 -13.89 -14.94 -7.01
N LEU A 197 -13.16 -13.83 -6.74
CA LEU A 197 -13.61 -12.83 -5.77
C LEU A 197 -14.91 -12.14 -6.22
N ILE A 198 -15.02 -11.77 -7.51
CA ILE A 198 -16.24 -11.16 -8.06
C ILE A 198 -17.43 -12.11 -7.96
N LYS A 199 -17.25 -13.39 -8.33
CA LYS A 199 -18.28 -14.42 -8.20
C LYS A 199 -18.70 -14.60 -6.74
N ALA A 200 -17.74 -14.60 -5.82
CA ALA A 200 -18.02 -14.72 -4.39
C ALA A 200 -18.78 -13.50 -3.83
N GLN A 201 -18.56 -12.30 -4.35
CA GLN A 201 -19.36 -11.12 -4.00
C GLN A 201 -20.81 -11.23 -4.51
N GLN A 202 -21.00 -11.78 -5.70
CA GLN A 202 -22.32 -11.94 -6.33
C GLN A 202 -23.11 -13.11 -5.71
N ASN A 203 -22.44 -14.21 -5.37
CA ASN A 203 -23.05 -15.46 -4.88
C ASN A 203 -22.37 -15.93 -3.59
N PRO A 204 -22.48 -15.21 -2.47
CA PRO A 204 -21.72 -15.49 -1.24
C PRO A 204 -21.98 -16.88 -0.64
N ASP A 205 -23.16 -17.47 -0.85
CA ASP A 205 -23.50 -18.78 -0.33
C ASP A 205 -22.83 -19.94 -1.09
N GLU A 206 -22.48 -19.74 -2.36
CA GLU A 206 -21.72 -20.73 -3.15
C GLU A 206 -20.24 -20.74 -2.75
N TYR A 207 -19.75 -19.63 -2.21
CA TYR A 207 -18.35 -19.42 -1.80
C TYR A 207 -18.18 -19.31 -0.29
N LYS A 208 -19.06 -19.95 0.48
CA LYS A 208 -19.09 -19.88 1.96
C LYS A 208 -17.77 -20.27 2.61
N ASP A 209 -17.00 -21.18 1.99
CA ASP A 209 -15.76 -21.72 2.48
C ASP A 209 -14.51 -20.95 1.94
N LEU A 210 -14.73 -19.90 1.15
CA LEU A 210 -13.65 -19.07 0.63
C LEU A 210 -13.04 -18.25 1.78
N ILE A 211 -11.79 -18.57 2.11
CA ILE A 211 -11.00 -17.89 3.14
C ILE A 211 -9.97 -16.99 2.45
N VAL A 212 -9.83 -15.76 2.94
CA VAL A 212 -8.83 -14.80 2.51
C VAL A 212 -7.97 -14.33 3.69
N ARG A 213 -6.72 -14.02 3.40
CA ARG A 213 -5.82 -13.41 4.37
C ARG A 213 -6.07 -11.90 4.38
N VAL A 214 -6.40 -11.34 5.53
CA VAL A 214 -6.74 -9.92 5.66
C VAL A 214 -5.52 -9.11 6.12
N ALA A 215 -5.21 -9.13 7.40
CA ALA A 215 -4.08 -8.36 7.94
C ALA A 215 -3.57 -9.02 9.24
N GLY A 216 -2.73 -10.04 9.11
CA GLY A 216 -2.27 -10.86 10.25
C GLY A 216 -3.28 -11.91 10.73
N TYR A 217 -4.47 -11.97 10.14
CA TYR A 217 -5.49 -12.98 10.37
C TYR A 217 -6.18 -13.35 9.05
N SER A 218 -6.92 -14.44 9.05
CA SER A 218 -7.74 -14.89 7.92
C SER A 218 -9.21 -14.92 8.32
N ASP A 219 -10.09 -14.67 7.37
CA ASP A 219 -11.54 -14.74 7.58
C ASP A 219 -12.23 -15.26 6.31
N HIS A 220 -13.46 -15.72 6.46
CA HIS A 220 -14.30 -16.04 5.32
C HIS A 220 -14.62 -14.77 4.54
N PHE A 221 -14.40 -14.80 3.23
CA PHE A 221 -14.58 -13.64 2.36
C PHE A 221 -15.98 -13.01 2.50
N ARG A 222 -17.03 -13.84 2.61
CA ARG A 222 -18.41 -13.38 2.79
C ARG A 222 -18.66 -12.62 4.11
N ASN A 223 -17.84 -12.83 5.14
CA ASN A 223 -17.97 -12.16 6.45
C ASN A 223 -17.36 -10.75 6.44
N LEU A 224 -16.52 -10.46 5.46
CA LEU A 224 -15.89 -9.16 5.34
C LEU A 224 -16.91 -8.10 4.89
N SER A 225 -16.73 -6.88 5.35
CA SER A 225 -17.50 -5.75 4.83
C SER A 225 -17.21 -5.56 3.33
N LYS A 226 -18.17 -4.99 2.57
CA LYS A 226 -17.99 -4.73 1.13
C LYS A 226 -16.76 -3.87 0.82
N ALA A 227 -16.36 -3.01 1.73
CA ALA A 227 -15.17 -2.17 1.59
C ALA A 227 -13.85 -2.95 1.76
N LEU A 228 -13.90 -4.10 2.47
CA LEU A 228 -12.76 -5.01 2.65
C LEU A 228 -12.69 -6.12 1.60
N GLN A 229 -13.79 -6.48 0.97
CA GLN A 229 -13.87 -7.40 -0.16
C GLN A 229 -13.31 -6.76 -1.44
#